data_6e82302699a8c748c1107cc94a1504fe
#
_entry.id   6e82302699a8c748c1107cc94a1504fe
#
_cell.length_a   1.000
_cell.length_b   1.000
_cell.length_c   1.000
_cell.angle_alpha   90.00
_cell.angle_beta   90.00
_cell.angle_gamma   90.00
#
_symmetry.space_group_name_H-M   'P 1'
#
loop_
_entity.id
_entity.type
_entity.pdbx_description
1 polymer ?
#
loop_
_entity_poly.entity_id
_entity_poly.type
_entity_poly.pdbx_seq_one_letter_code
_entity_poly.pdbx_strand_id
1 'polypeptide(L)'
;MRTILLGTGSPPPNPRRRGPATLVVVGDTERLLVDAGSGVGVQLVQAGVRPYDWPPIFITHHHSDHTIDIGHLLITRWIVGQNAPLDVYGPAGTRRQMDKLLDWLRLDIDLRRAHMHDRPPPEVRVTEIEEGRVLERDGMRVSAFLVEHDPVKPAFGYRFDAEGRSVVVSGDTRPSENLMRWSRGVDVLVHECCEMAKTSWYPGCGWPTIEEKIRDLASYHTQPDDIGRVAEGARPQRLVLSHLMPGSDPAELKAAAEKYFRGPVSVGEDLLEV
;
A
#
# COMPACT_ATOMS: atom_id res chain seq x y z
N MET A 1 -6.58 9.17 15.30
CA MET A 1 -5.95 8.39 14.19
C MET A 1 -5.62 9.32 13.04
N ARG A 2 -4.41 9.21 12.44
CA ARG A 2 -3.92 9.99 11.28
C ARG A 2 -3.49 9.03 10.18
N THR A 3 -3.59 9.44 8.93
CA THR A 3 -3.16 8.64 7.77
C THR A 3 -2.20 9.48 6.94
N ILE A 4 -1.03 8.94 6.64
CA ILE A 4 0.01 9.61 5.86
C ILE A 4 0.29 8.76 4.61
N LEU A 5 0.11 9.34 3.43
CA LEU A 5 0.45 8.69 2.18
C LEU A 5 1.96 8.79 1.97
N LEU A 6 2.71 7.72 2.28
CA LEU A 6 4.17 7.74 2.12
C LEU A 6 4.58 7.66 0.64
N GLY A 7 3.81 6.96 -0.16
CA GLY A 7 4.04 6.84 -1.59
C GLY A 7 2.73 6.69 -2.34
N THR A 8 2.58 7.47 -3.40
CA THR A 8 1.34 7.61 -4.16
C THR A 8 1.49 7.26 -5.64
N GLY A 9 2.67 6.77 -6.03
CA GLY A 9 2.97 6.35 -7.39
C GLY A 9 2.53 4.92 -7.68
N SER A 10 2.65 4.53 -8.94
CA SER A 10 2.39 3.21 -9.50
C SER A 10 3.72 2.57 -9.95
N PRO A 11 3.75 1.35 -10.54
CA PRO A 11 4.98 0.65 -10.84
C PRO A 11 6.06 1.44 -11.60
N PRO A 12 5.74 2.30 -12.60
CA PRO A 12 6.76 3.06 -13.29
C PRO A 12 7.39 4.13 -12.39
N PRO A 13 8.73 4.28 -12.39
CA PRO A 13 9.40 5.27 -11.57
C PRO A 13 8.92 6.69 -11.85
N ASN A 14 8.63 7.42 -10.79
CA ASN A 14 8.23 8.83 -10.86
C ASN A 14 9.12 9.66 -9.94
N PRO A 15 9.78 10.74 -10.42
CA PRO A 15 10.66 11.54 -9.58
C PRO A 15 9.95 12.26 -8.43
N ARG A 16 8.63 12.44 -8.53
CA ARG A 16 7.81 13.14 -7.53
C ARG A 16 6.98 12.22 -6.63
N ARG A 17 6.92 10.90 -6.94
CA ARG A 17 6.09 9.94 -6.22
C ARG A 17 6.88 8.67 -5.95
N ARG A 18 6.84 8.18 -4.73
CA ARG A 18 7.37 6.87 -4.35
C ARG A 18 6.34 5.78 -4.63
N GLY A 19 6.80 4.53 -4.62
CA GLY A 19 5.92 3.38 -4.75
C GLY A 19 4.85 3.31 -3.65
N PRO A 20 3.75 2.57 -3.86
CA PRO A 20 2.60 2.57 -2.97
C PRO A 20 2.97 2.26 -1.52
N ALA A 21 2.62 3.15 -0.61
CA ALA A 21 2.77 2.93 0.82
C ALA A 21 1.91 3.92 1.61
N THR A 22 1.18 3.43 2.60
CA THR A 22 0.33 4.26 3.48
C THR A 22 0.63 3.96 4.94
N LEU A 23 0.93 4.98 5.73
CA LEU A 23 1.16 4.88 7.16
C LEU A 23 -0.11 5.30 7.92
N VAL A 24 -0.62 4.40 8.76
CA VAL A 24 -1.70 4.69 9.71
C VAL A 24 -1.09 4.85 11.10
N VAL A 25 -1.38 5.96 11.75
CA VAL A 25 -0.89 6.29 13.09
C VAL A 25 -2.07 6.38 14.04
N VAL A 26 -2.04 5.59 15.13
CA VAL A 26 -3.05 5.59 16.18
C VAL A 26 -2.42 6.08 17.48
N GLY A 27 -3.02 7.08 18.10
CA GLY A 27 -2.39 7.78 19.23
C GLY A 27 -1.03 8.36 18.87
N ASP A 28 -0.10 8.33 19.83
CA ASP A 28 1.24 8.90 19.67
C ASP A 28 2.28 7.89 19.17
N THR A 29 2.04 6.59 19.38
CA THR A 29 3.09 5.58 19.24
C THR A 29 2.75 4.45 18.28
N GLU A 30 1.49 4.08 18.14
CA GLU A 30 1.10 2.94 17.32
C GLU A 30 1.13 3.32 15.83
N ARG A 31 1.86 2.55 15.06
CA ARG A 31 2.07 2.77 13.63
C ARG A 31 1.89 1.48 12.86
N LEU A 32 1.22 1.56 11.71
CA LEU A 32 0.89 0.43 10.85
C LEU A 32 1.18 0.84 9.41
N LEU A 33 1.99 0.06 8.70
CA LEU A 33 2.36 0.35 7.32
C LEU A 33 1.57 -0.56 6.37
N VAL A 34 0.80 0.01 5.47
CA VAL A 34 0.18 -0.71 4.35
C VAL A 34 1.08 -0.57 3.13
N ASP A 35 1.57 -1.70 2.64
CA ASP A 35 2.52 -1.85 1.57
C ASP A 35 3.90 -1.20 1.82
N ALA A 36 4.88 -1.62 1.05
CA ALA A 36 6.26 -1.17 1.14
C ALA A 36 6.86 -1.00 -0.27
N GLY A 37 6.29 -0.07 -1.02
CA GLY A 37 6.78 0.30 -2.35
C GLY A 37 8.14 1.01 -2.31
N SER A 38 8.73 1.21 -3.48
CA SER A 38 10.08 1.74 -3.59
C SER A 38 10.23 3.14 -2.96
N GLY A 39 11.24 3.32 -2.11
CA GLY A 39 11.55 4.57 -1.42
C GLY A 39 10.81 4.77 -0.09
N VAL A 40 10.01 3.80 0.38
CA VAL A 40 9.24 3.92 1.61
C VAL A 40 10.10 4.18 2.85
N GLY A 41 11.31 3.61 2.92
CA GLY A 41 12.22 3.85 4.04
C GLY A 41 12.59 5.33 4.21
N VAL A 42 12.84 6.02 3.11
CA VAL A 42 13.11 7.48 3.14
C VAL A 42 11.87 8.25 3.58
N GLN A 43 10.71 7.87 3.08
CA GLN A 43 9.45 8.53 3.42
C GLN A 43 9.04 8.34 4.88
N LEU A 44 9.30 7.17 5.47
CA LEU A 44 9.12 6.94 6.90
C LEU A 44 9.97 7.89 7.74
N VAL A 45 11.23 8.08 7.38
CA VAL A 45 12.12 9.04 8.07
C VAL A 45 11.62 10.48 7.91
N GLN A 46 11.16 10.87 6.72
CA GLN A 46 10.58 12.19 6.48
C GLN A 46 9.27 12.40 7.25
N ALA A 47 8.48 11.35 7.45
CA ALA A 47 7.30 11.36 8.31
C ALA A 47 7.64 11.30 9.83
N GLY A 48 8.93 11.39 10.21
CA GLY A 48 9.38 11.40 11.59
C GLY A 48 9.47 10.03 12.26
N VAL A 49 9.40 8.93 11.50
CA VAL A 49 9.51 7.58 12.04
C VAL A 49 10.96 7.10 11.95
N ARG A 50 11.61 6.95 13.09
CA ARG A 50 13.01 6.50 13.16
C ARG A 50 13.12 5.05 12.65
N PRO A 51 14.23 4.66 11.98
CA PRO A 51 14.42 3.30 11.46
C PRO A 51 14.28 2.19 12.53
N TYR A 52 14.66 2.48 13.77
CA TYR A 52 14.49 1.57 14.90
C TYR A 52 13.01 1.25 15.19
N ASP A 53 12.11 2.22 14.95
CA ASP A 53 10.68 2.18 15.27
C ASP A 53 9.80 1.85 14.06
N TRP A 54 10.38 1.36 12.94
CA TRP A 54 9.59 1.05 11.75
C TRP A 54 8.54 -0.02 12.03
N PRO A 55 7.30 0.21 11.54
CA PRO A 55 6.13 -0.52 11.97
C PRO A 55 5.99 -1.91 11.35
N PRO A 56 5.04 -2.74 11.84
CA PRO A 56 4.57 -3.92 11.11
C PRO A 56 4.02 -3.54 9.74
N ILE A 57 4.14 -4.48 8.79
CA ILE A 57 3.74 -4.28 7.39
C ILE A 57 2.51 -5.12 7.09
N PHE A 58 1.53 -4.51 6.43
CA PHE A 58 0.30 -5.13 5.92
C PHE A 58 0.35 -5.12 4.39
N ILE A 59 0.64 -6.25 3.78
CA ILE A 59 0.76 -6.40 2.33
C ILE A 59 -0.63 -6.60 1.73
N THR A 60 -1.00 -5.75 0.76
CA THR A 60 -2.26 -5.88 0.04
C THR A 60 -2.24 -7.05 -0.94
N HIS A 61 -1.17 -7.16 -1.71
CA HIS A 61 -0.92 -8.22 -2.69
C HIS A 61 0.57 -8.30 -3.05
N HIS A 62 0.97 -9.30 -3.85
CA HIS A 62 2.39 -9.58 -4.08
C HIS A 62 3.01 -8.92 -5.32
N HIS A 63 2.42 -7.88 -5.91
CA HIS A 63 3.15 -7.12 -6.92
C HIS A 63 4.38 -6.46 -6.30
N SER A 64 5.44 -6.35 -7.11
CA SER A 64 6.75 -5.90 -6.63
C SER A 64 6.75 -4.43 -6.18
N ASP A 65 5.97 -3.59 -6.79
CA ASP A 65 5.85 -2.18 -6.42
C ASP A 65 5.21 -1.97 -5.05
N HIS A 66 4.50 -2.97 -4.50
CA HIS A 66 3.95 -2.98 -3.15
C HIS A 66 4.86 -3.64 -2.10
N THR A 67 5.93 -4.34 -2.53
CA THR A 67 6.72 -5.19 -1.62
C THR A 67 8.23 -4.99 -1.71
N ILE A 68 8.72 -4.24 -2.70
CA ILE A 68 10.15 -4.21 -3.06
C ILE A 68 11.06 -3.69 -1.94
N ASP A 69 10.61 -2.76 -1.12
CA ASP A 69 11.41 -2.16 -0.05
C ASP A 69 11.36 -2.93 1.28
N ILE A 70 10.60 -4.02 1.41
CA ILE A 70 10.56 -4.81 2.65
C ILE A 70 11.96 -5.24 3.08
N GLY A 71 12.81 -5.65 2.13
CA GLY A 71 14.19 -6.02 2.41
C GLY A 71 15.03 -4.86 2.95
N HIS A 72 14.87 -3.67 2.39
CA HIS A 72 15.52 -2.46 2.88
C HIS A 72 15.04 -2.10 4.29
N LEU A 73 13.74 -2.17 4.57
CA LEU A 73 13.20 -1.92 5.90
C LEU A 73 13.75 -2.93 6.92
N LEU A 74 13.74 -4.21 6.60
CA LEU A 74 14.22 -5.28 7.48
C LEU A 74 15.69 -5.10 7.86
N ILE A 75 16.56 -4.94 6.86
CA ILE A 75 18.01 -4.79 7.07
C ILE A 75 18.32 -3.50 7.82
N THR A 76 17.69 -2.39 7.47
CA THR A 76 17.95 -1.11 8.13
C THR A 76 17.55 -1.14 9.60
N ARG A 77 16.35 -1.68 9.95
CA ARG A 77 15.95 -1.88 11.35
C ARG A 77 17.01 -2.67 12.14
N TRP A 78 17.44 -3.78 11.55
CA TRP A 78 18.43 -4.66 12.18
C TRP A 78 19.78 -3.96 12.36
N ILE A 79 20.29 -3.24 11.36
CA ILE A 79 21.57 -2.51 11.44
C ILE A 79 21.54 -1.47 12.57
N VAL A 80 20.45 -0.73 12.72
CA VAL A 80 20.33 0.31 13.77
C VAL A 80 20.04 -0.24 15.18
N GLY A 81 19.99 -1.54 15.36
CA GLY A 81 19.93 -2.17 16.68
C GLY A 81 18.60 -2.81 17.06
N GLN A 82 17.57 -2.79 16.21
CA GLN A 82 16.30 -3.47 16.49
C GLN A 82 16.45 -4.98 16.30
N ASN A 83 16.25 -5.75 17.39
CA ASN A 83 16.34 -7.22 17.37
C ASN A 83 14.97 -7.91 17.36
N ALA A 84 13.88 -7.18 17.64
CA ALA A 84 12.56 -7.78 17.56
C ALA A 84 12.23 -8.16 16.11
N PRO A 85 11.55 -9.28 15.87
CA PRO A 85 11.09 -9.64 14.53
C PRO A 85 10.31 -8.53 13.86
N LEU A 86 10.42 -8.41 12.54
CA LEU A 86 9.52 -7.58 11.75
C LEU A 86 8.23 -8.37 11.51
N ASP A 87 7.12 -7.87 12.02
CA ASP A 87 5.81 -8.45 11.76
C ASP A 87 5.33 -8.09 10.36
N VAL A 88 4.97 -9.11 9.57
CA VAL A 88 4.44 -8.96 8.21
C VAL A 88 3.14 -9.74 8.10
N TYR A 89 2.06 -9.04 7.79
CA TYR A 89 0.74 -9.58 7.50
C TYR A 89 0.50 -9.50 5.99
N GLY A 90 0.01 -10.57 5.38
CA GLY A 90 -0.23 -10.53 3.94
C GLY A 90 -0.95 -11.78 3.42
N PRO A 91 -1.26 -11.80 2.11
CA PRO A 91 -1.95 -12.93 1.49
C PRO A 91 -1.13 -14.23 1.55
N ALA A 92 -1.79 -15.36 1.29
CA ALA A 92 -1.12 -16.66 1.14
C ALA A 92 0.05 -16.55 0.16
N GLY A 93 1.24 -17.07 0.54
CA GLY A 93 2.49 -16.93 -0.19
C GLY A 93 3.45 -15.89 0.39
N THR A 94 3.00 -15.04 1.33
CA THR A 94 3.86 -14.04 2.00
C THR A 94 5.02 -14.69 2.74
N ARG A 95 4.79 -15.81 3.43
CA ARG A 95 5.88 -16.56 4.10
C ARG A 95 6.96 -16.98 3.11
N ARG A 96 6.57 -17.57 2.00
CA ARG A 96 7.52 -17.99 0.95
C ARG A 96 8.29 -16.79 0.38
N GLN A 97 7.63 -15.65 0.18
CA GLN A 97 8.29 -14.43 -0.29
C GLN A 97 9.33 -13.95 0.72
N MET A 98 9.00 -13.91 2.02
CA MET A 98 9.94 -13.49 3.07
C MET A 98 11.10 -14.46 3.25
N ASP A 99 10.87 -15.77 3.13
CA ASP A 99 11.94 -16.76 3.16
C ASP A 99 12.94 -16.53 2.00
N LYS A 100 12.45 -16.26 0.79
CA LYS A 100 13.29 -15.93 -0.37
C LYS A 100 14.01 -14.61 -0.23
N LEU A 101 13.37 -13.61 0.39
CA LEU A 101 14.00 -12.35 0.70
C LEU A 101 15.17 -12.52 1.68
N LEU A 102 15.00 -13.30 2.74
CA LEU A 102 16.06 -13.61 3.69
C LEU A 102 17.20 -14.42 3.04
N ASP A 103 16.88 -15.35 2.15
CA ASP A 103 17.90 -16.07 1.36
C ASP A 103 18.72 -15.11 0.48
N TRP A 104 18.08 -14.17 -0.17
CA TRP A 104 18.74 -13.13 -1.00
C TRP A 104 19.62 -12.21 -0.16
N LEU A 105 19.21 -11.86 1.05
CA LEU A 105 19.95 -10.99 1.97
C LEU A 105 21.07 -11.74 2.73
N ARG A 106 21.12 -13.05 2.66
CA ARG A 106 22.01 -13.90 3.48
C ARG A 106 23.47 -13.45 3.45
N LEU A 107 24.02 -13.17 2.27
CA LEU A 107 25.40 -12.74 2.14
C LEU A 107 25.69 -11.45 2.92
N ASP A 108 24.82 -10.44 2.81
CA ASP A 108 24.97 -9.17 3.55
C ASP A 108 24.83 -9.40 5.05
N ILE A 109 23.87 -10.21 5.46
CA ILE A 109 23.64 -10.57 6.89
C ILE A 109 24.88 -11.25 7.47
N ASP A 110 25.45 -12.23 6.79
CA ASP A 110 26.62 -12.99 7.26
C ASP A 110 27.86 -12.11 7.36
N LEU A 111 28.10 -11.26 6.34
CA LEU A 111 29.20 -10.29 6.35
C LEU A 111 29.08 -9.30 7.51
N ARG A 112 27.90 -8.78 7.77
CA ARG A 112 27.68 -7.83 8.88
C ARG A 112 27.80 -8.51 10.24
N ARG A 113 27.28 -9.73 10.41
CA ARG A 113 27.40 -10.48 11.67
C ARG A 113 28.84 -10.70 12.09
N ALA A 114 29.74 -10.96 11.14
CA ALA A 114 31.16 -11.10 11.42
C ALA A 114 31.80 -9.84 12.07
N HIS A 115 31.17 -8.65 11.87
CA HIS A 115 31.63 -7.40 12.46
C HIS A 115 30.76 -6.95 13.65
N MET A 116 29.60 -7.57 13.84
CA MET A 116 28.63 -7.17 14.87
C MET A 116 28.63 -8.12 16.07
N HIS A 117 29.77 -8.74 16.39
CA HIS A 117 29.95 -9.65 17.53
C HIS A 117 28.88 -10.76 17.60
N ASP A 118 28.67 -11.45 16.48
CA ASP A 118 27.71 -12.56 16.33
C ASP A 118 26.26 -12.23 16.71
N ARG A 119 25.86 -10.97 16.49
CA ARG A 119 24.48 -10.56 16.68
C ARG A 119 23.51 -11.53 15.96
N PRO A 120 22.36 -11.88 16.57
CA PRO A 120 21.36 -12.70 15.89
C PRO A 120 20.95 -12.12 14.52
N PRO A 121 20.70 -12.96 13.51
CA PRO A 121 20.21 -12.46 12.23
C PRO A 121 18.86 -11.76 12.38
N PRO A 122 18.46 -10.91 11.41
CA PRO A 122 17.12 -10.32 11.42
C PRO A 122 16.07 -11.43 11.24
N GLU A 123 14.94 -11.25 11.91
CA GLU A 123 13.82 -12.18 11.84
C GLU A 123 12.57 -11.49 11.27
N VAL A 124 11.77 -12.25 10.52
CA VAL A 124 10.46 -11.85 10.05
C VAL A 124 9.41 -12.79 10.62
N ARG A 125 8.40 -12.24 11.27
CA ARG A 125 7.24 -12.99 11.74
C ARG A 125 6.09 -12.79 10.76
N VAL A 126 5.78 -13.81 9.97
CA VAL A 126 4.73 -13.76 8.96
C VAL A 126 3.42 -14.30 9.49
N THR A 127 2.35 -13.54 9.28
CA THR A 127 0.96 -13.98 9.42
C THR A 127 0.29 -13.92 8.07
N GLU A 128 0.04 -15.08 7.45
CA GLU A 128 -0.79 -15.15 6.26
C GLU A 128 -2.26 -14.99 6.66
N ILE A 129 -2.96 -14.11 5.96
CA ILE A 129 -4.29 -13.65 6.35
C ILE A 129 -5.37 -14.12 5.37
N GLU A 130 -6.59 -14.11 5.86
CA GLU A 130 -7.84 -14.26 5.11
C GLU A 130 -8.73 -13.03 5.33
N GLU A 131 -9.84 -12.95 4.61
CA GLU A 131 -10.84 -11.90 4.83
C GLU A 131 -11.40 -11.95 6.26
N GLY A 132 -11.41 -10.82 6.93
CA GLY A 132 -11.89 -10.68 8.29
C GLY A 132 -10.95 -9.90 9.18
N ARG A 133 -11.02 -10.14 10.48
CA ARG A 133 -10.18 -9.47 11.47
C ARG A 133 -8.75 -10.02 11.43
N VAL A 134 -7.79 -9.12 11.23
CA VAL A 134 -6.34 -9.42 11.18
C VAL A 134 -5.66 -9.15 12.51
N LEU A 135 -5.99 -8.01 13.13
CA LEU A 135 -5.37 -7.58 14.39
C LEU A 135 -6.42 -6.81 15.22
N GLU A 136 -6.42 -7.04 16.54
CA GLU A 136 -7.21 -6.24 17.48
C GLU A 136 -6.41 -6.08 18.76
N ARG A 137 -6.15 -4.84 19.16
CA ARG A 137 -5.49 -4.51 20.42
C ARG A 137 -5.74 -3.06 20.80
N ASP A 138 -5.78 -2.78 22.10
CA ASP A 138 -5.84 -1.41 22.67
C ASP A 138 -6.91 -0.50 22.04
N GLY A 139 -8.08 -1.07 21.70
CA GLY A 139 -9.18 -0.35 21.06
C GLY A 139 -8.99 -0.08 19.56
N MET A 140 -7.91 -0.60 18.97
CA MET A 140 -7.68 -0.58 17.54
C MET A 140 -8.06 -1.94 16.91
N ARG A 141 -8.71 -1.89 15.77
CA ARG A 141 -9.01 -3.06 14.94
C ARG A 141 -8.50 -2.87 13.52
N VAL A 142 -7.82 -3.89 13.00
CA VAL A 142 -7.45 -4.00 11.59
C VAL A 142 -8.19 -5.18 10.98
N SER A 143 -8.89 -4.94 9.89
CA SER A 143 -9.58 -5.95 9.10
C SER A 143 -9.07 -5.95 7.66
N ALA A 144 -8.92 -7.12 7.06
CA ALA A 144 -8.67 -7.29 5.64
C ALA A 144 -9.95 -7.70 4.92
N PHE A 145 -10.11 -7.29 3.68
CA PHE A 145 -11.22 -7.70 2.83
C PHE A 145 -10.74 -7.92 1.40
N LEU A 146 -11.33 -8.92 0.73
CA LEU A 146 -10.98 -9.25 -0.63
C LEU A 146 -11.38 -8.13 -1.61
N VAL A 147 -10.48 -7.86 -2.56
CA VAL A 147 -10.69 -6.94 -3.68
C VAL A 147 -10.47 -7.64 -5.01
N GLU A 148 -10.82 -6.96 -6.10
CA GLU A 148 -10.87 -7.53 -7.45
C GLU A 148 -9.65 -7.12 -8.27
N HIS A 149 -8.56 -7.91 -8.20
CA HIS A 149 -7.29 -7.61 -8.88
C HIS A 149 -6.77 -8.79 -9.71
N ASP A 150 -7.64 -9.43 -10.50
CA ASP A 150 -7.24 -10.55 -11.36
C ASP A 150 -6.10 -10.18 -12.34
N PRO A 151 -5.08 -11.07 -12.54
CA PRO A 151 -4.99 -12.45 -12.07
C PRO A 151 -4.37 -12.62 -10.67
N VAL A 152 -4.02 -11.55 -9.96
CA VAL A 152 -3.40 -11.63 -8.63
C VAL A 152 -4.46 -11.97 -7.58
N LYS A 153 -4.35 -13.16 -7.00
CA LYS A 153 -5.28 -13.66 -5.99
C LYS A 153 -4.55 -14.44 -4.89
N PRO A 154 -4.92 -14.21 -3.62
CA PRO A 154 -5.82 -13.18 -3.14
C PRO A 154 -5.18 -11.79 -3.17
N ALA A 155 -6.01 -10.74 -3.31
CA ALA A 155 -5.66 -9.34 -3.11
C ALA A 155 -6.60 -8.74 -2.06
N PHE A 156 -6.07 -7.88 -1.18
CA PHE A 156 -6.80 -7.33 -0.05
C PHE A 156 -6.78 -5.81 -0.03
N GLY A 157 -7.91 -5.22 0.42
CA GLY A 157 -7.94 -3.92 1.04
C GLY A 157 -7.87 -4.06 2.56
N TYR A 158 -7.51 -2.99 3.26
CA TYR A 158 -7.47 -2.95 4.72
C TYR A 158 -8.35 -1.86 5.28
N ARG A 159 -9.06 -2.19 6.38
CA ARG A 159 -9.83 -1.24 7.17
C ARG A 159 -9.23 -1.14 8.57
N PHE A 160 -9.02 0.08 9.02
CA PHE A 160 -8.52 0.45 10.34
C PHE A 160 -9.63 1.20 11.08
N ASP A 161 -10.00 0.71 12.26
CA ASP A 161 -10.95 1.36 13.16
C ASP A 161 -10.24 1.63 14.50
N ALA A 162 -10.12 2.90 14.89
CA ALA A 162 -9.50 3.31 16.17
C ALA A 162 -9.92 4.74 16.53
N GLU A 163 -9.99 5.06 17.81
CA GLU A 163 -10.27 6.41 18.33
C GLU A 163 -11.56 7.03 17.75
N GLY A 164 -12.58 6.21 17.50
CA GLY A 164 -13.85 6.64 16.90
C GLY A 164 -13.74 7.04 15.42
N ARG A 165 -12.61 6.78 14.75
CA ARG A 165 -12.37 7.03 13.32
C ARG A 165 -12.15 5.74 12.57
N SER A 166 -12.37 5.80 11.26
CA SER A 166 -12.19 4.67 10.36
C SER A 166 -11.49 5.09 9.07
N VAL A 167 -10.51 4.29 8.63
CA VAL A 167 -9.77 4.48 7.39
C VAL A 167 -9.78 3.19 6.59
N VAL A 168 -9.97 3.29 5.28
CA VAL A 168 -9.82 2.18 4.35
C VAL A 168 -8.71 2.51 3.35
N VAL A 169 -7.85 1.54 3.09
CA VAL A 169 -6.87 1.52 2.00
C VAL A 169 -7.26 0.40 1.04
N SER A 170 -7.53 0.75 -0.22
CA SER A 170 -8.08 -0.20 -1.20
C SER A 170 -7.13 -1.32 -1.59
N GLY A 171 -5.79 -1.08 -1.59
CA GLY A 171 -4.89 -1.83 -2.45
C GLY A 171 -5.25 -1.62 -3.92
N ASP A 172 -4.72 -2.46 -4.80
CA ASP A 172 -5.05 -2.42 -6.22
C ASP A 172 -6.33 -3.21 -6.49
N THR A 173 -7.24 -2.63 -7.24
CA THR A 173 -8.55 -3.21 -7.53
C THR A 173 -9.26 -2.51 -8.67
N ARG A 174 -9.97 -3.27 -9.51
CA ARG A 174 -11.08 -2.69 -10.26
C ARG A 174 -12.26 -2.34 -9.33
N PRO A 175 -13.32 -1.66 -9.80
CA PRO A 175 -14.50 -1.41 -8.98
C PRO A 175 -15.02 -2.69 -8.32
N SER A 176 -15.10 -2.69 -6.98
CA SER A 176 -15.44 -3.86 -6.16
C SER A 176 -16.61 -3.57 -5.22
N GLU A 177 -17.66 -4.38 -5.28
CA GLU A 177 -18.78 -4.27 -4.36
C GLU A 177 -18.37 -4.56 -2.91
N ASN A 178 -17.43 -5.51 -2.73
CA ASN A 178 -16.92 -5.82 -1.41
C ASN A 178 -16.18 -4.62 -0.81
N LEU A 179 -15.33 -3.95 -1.59
CA LEU A 179 -14.67 -2.72 -1.17
C LEU A 179 -15.69 -1.64 -0.79
N MET A 180 -16.70 -1.38 -1.63
CA MET A 180 -17.75 -0.40 -1.35
C MET A 180 -18.48 -0.72 -0.03
N ARG A 181 -18.75 -1.99 0.25
CA ARG A 181 -19.39 -2.46 1.50
C ARG A 181 -18.50 -2.18 2.72
N TRP A 182 -17.20 -2.53 2.65
CA TRP A 182 -16.26 -2.33 3.75
C TRP A 182 -15.91 -0.85 3.98
N SER A 183 -16.01 -0.04 2.92
CA SER A 183 -15.74 1.41 2.96
C SER A 183 -16.96 2.25 3.28
N ARG A 184 -18.14 1.64 3.53
CA ARG A 184 -19.37 2.41 3.74
C ARG A 184 -19.26 3.33 4.94
N GLY A 185 -19.34 4.64 4.66
CA GLY A 185 -19.39 5.69 5.68
C GLY A 185 -18.11 5.88 6.46
N VAL A 186 -16.97 5.35 6.00
CA VAL A 186 -15.66 5.57 6.65
C VAL A 186 -15.24 7.03 6.58
N ASP A 187 -14.42 7.46 7.53
CA ASP A 187 -13.90 8.84 7.54
C ASP A 187 -13.01 9.12 6.34
N VAL A 188 -12.12 8.17 6.00
CA VAL A 188 -11.21 8.29 4.86
C VAL A 188 -11.20 7.00 4.04
N LEU A 189 -11.39 7.13 2.74
CA LEU A 189 -11.11 6.09 1.76
C LEU A 189 -9.89 6.50 0.93
N VAL A 190 -8.77 5.84 1.14
CA VAL A 190 -7.60 5.91 0.25
C VAL A 190 -7.80 4.85 -0.83
N HIS A 191 -8.02 5.28 -2.05
CA HIS A 191 -8.35 4.40 -3.16
C HIS A 191 -7.38 4.57 -4.34
N GLU A 192 -7.01 3.47 -4.97
CA GLU A 192 -6.27 3.53 -6.22
C GLU A 192 -7.06 4.27 -7.30
N CYS A 193 -6.35 4.96 -8.19
CA CYS A 193 -6.91 5.53 -9.40
C CYS A 193 -5.85 5.48 -10.51
N CYS A 194 -5.75 4.33 -11.14
CA CYS A 194 -4.67 4.05 -12.07
C CYS A 194 -5.10 4.34 -13.50
N GLU A 195 -4.80 5.54 -13.99
CA GLU A 195 -5.16 6.01 -15.33
C GLU A 195 -4.35 5.26 -16.41
N MET A 196 -4.82 4.07 -16.83
CA MET A 196 -4.08 3.18 -17.73
C MET A 196 -3.80 3.77 -19.10
N ALA A 197 -4.55 4.76 -19.57
CA ALA A 197 -4.25 5.51 -20.80
C ALA A 197 -2.84 6.13 -20.78
N LYS A 198 -2.32 6.49 -19.63
CA LYS A 198 -0.94 7.02 -19.47
C LYS A 198 0.15 5.97 -19.70
N THR A 199 -0.19 4.69 -19.83
CA THR A 199 0.78 3.64 -20.21
C THR A 199 1.16 3.66 -21.70
N SER A 200 0.52 4.46 -22.50
CA SER A 200 0.75 4.54 -23.96
C SER A 200 2.19 4.93 -24.33
N TRP A 201 2.90 5.64 -23.45
CA TRP A 201 4.30 6.03 -23.66
C TRP A 201 5.33 4.95 -23.27
N TYR A 202 4.89 3.75 -22.81
CA TYR A 202 5.74 2.57 -22.61
C TYR A 202 5.54 1.56 -23.74
N PRO A 203 6.21 1.70 -24.89
CA PRO A 203 6.11 0.71 -25.96
C PRO A 203 6.78 -0.61 -25.57
N GLY A 204 6.30 -1.70 -26.12
CA GLY A 204 7.03 -2.97 -26.12
C GLY A 204 6.91 -3.86 -24.90
N CYS A 205 5.85 -3.75 -24.10
CA CYS A 205 5.67 -4.57 -22.89
C CYS A 205 4.99 -5.93 -23.12
N GLY A 206 5.19 -6.58 -24.27
CA GLY A 206 4.66 -7.94 -24.53
C GLY A 206 3.21 -8.00 -25.02
N TRP A 207 2.52 -6.88 -25.13
CA TRP A 207 1.21 -6.82 -25.80
C TRP A 207 1.36 -6.54 -27.28
N PRO A 208 0.51 -7.10 -28.15
CA PRO A 208 0.55 -6.87 -29.60
C PRO A 208 0.33 -5.40 -29.99
N THR A 209 -0.55 -4.70 -29.26
CA THR A 209 -0.82 -3.27 -29.47
C THR A 209 -0.88 -2.50 -28.14
N ILE A 210 -0.77 -1.17 -28.23
CA ILE A 210 -0.91 -0.28 -27.05
C ILE A 210 -2.35 -0.32 -26.54
N GLU A 211 -3.34 -0.40 -27.41
CA GLU A 211 -4.75 -0.47 -27.06
C GLU A 211 -5.09 -1.76 -26.30
N GLU A 212 -4.52 -2.90 -26.71
CA GLU A 212 -4.68 -4.16 -25.99
C GLU A 212 -4.05 -4.08 -24.60
N LYS A 213 -2.86 -3.52 -24.50
CA LYS A 213 -2.19 -3.26 -23.21
C LYS A 213 -3.06 -2.41 -22.29
N ILE A 214 -3.54 -1.26 -22.76
CA ILE A 214 -4.39 -0.36 -21.96
C ILE A 214 -5.64 -1.08 -21.50
N ARG A 215 -6.33 -1.78 -22.40
CA ARG A 215 -7.55 -2.54 -22.09
C ARG A 215 -7.31 -3.63 -21.05
N ASP A 216 -6.24 -4.40 -21.21
CA ASP A 216 -5.88 -5.47 -20.28
C ASP A 216 -5.57 -4.92 -18.89
N LEU A 217 -4.65 -3.96 -18.77
CA LEU A 217 -4.30 -3.33 -17.51
C LEU A 217 -5.49 -2.62 -16.85
N ALA A 218 -6.36 -1.96 -17.63
CA ALA A 218 -7.56 -1.32 -17.11
C ALA A 218 -8.59 -2.33 -16.59
N SER A 219 -8.52 -3.59 -17.00
CA SER A 219 -9.48 -4.62 -16.58
C SER A 219 -9.40 -4.99 -15.11
N TYR A 220 -8.28 -4.69 -14.43
CA TYR A 220 -8.04 -5.02 -13.02
C TYR A 220 -7.63 -3.83 -12.16
N HIS A 221 -7.72 -2.59 -12.68
CA HIS A 221 -7.53 -1.35 -11.95
C HIS A 221 -8.75 -0.42 -12.09
N THR A 222 -8.97 0.42 -11.08
CA THR A 222 -10.02 1.44 -11.12
C THR A 222 -9.58 2.62 -11.98
N GLN A 223 -10.35 2.90 -13.04
CA GLN A 223 -10.10 4.00 -13.94
C GLN A 223 -10.71 5.31 -13.43
N PRO A 224 -10.24 6.50 -13.91
CA PRO A 224 -10.79 7.78 -13.48
C PRO A 224 -12.30 7.92 -13.63
N ASP A 225 -12.89 7.33 -14.67
CA ASP A 225 -14.34 7.41 -14.91
C ASP A 225 -15.17 6.57 -13.91
N ASP A 226 -14.57 5.60 -13.23
CA ASP A 226 -15.26 4.71 -12.30
C ASP A 226 -15.09 5.12 -10.83
N ILE A 227 -14.00 5.84 -10.50
CA ILE A 227 -13.68 6.14 -9.09
C ILE A 227 -14.78 6.94 -8.38
N GLY A 228 -15.43 7.87 -9.08
CA GLY A 228 -16.52 8.64 -8.52
C GLY A 228 -17.75 7.79 -8.18
N ARG A 229 -18.04 6.75 -9.00
CA ARG A 229 -19.14 5.80 -8.75
C ARG A 229 -18.83 4.88 -7.57
N VAL A 230 -17.58 4.43 -7.45
CA VAL A 230 -17.13 3.64 -6.29
C VAL A 230 -17.29 4.46 -5.02
N ALA A 231 -16.86 5.73 -5.02
CA ALA A 231 -17.00 6.61 -3.87
C ALA A 231 -18.47 6.96 -3.55
N GLU A 232 -19.32 7.12 -4.56
CA GLU A 232 -20.77 7.29 -4.36
C GLU A 232 -21.41 6.08 -3.69
N GLY A 233 -21.02 4.86 -4.11
CA GLY A 233 -21.48 3.61 -3.50
C GLY A 233 -21.00 3.40 -2.07
N ALA A 234 -19.75 3.75 -1.78
CA ALA A 234 -19.14 3.63 -0.47
C ALA A 234 -19.52 4.76 0.50
N ARG A 235 -19.74 5.98 -0.01
CA ARG A 235 -20.06 7.19 0.76
C ARG A 235 -19.08 7.48 1.90
N PRO A 236 -17.75 7.50 1.64
CA PRO A 236 -16.78 7.92 2.64
C PRO A 236 -16.99 9.41 2.97
N GLN A 237 -16.52 9.86 4.13
CA GLN A 237 -16.51 11.29 4.43
C GLN A 237 -15.48 12.05 3.58
N ARG A 238 -14.37 11.39 3.23
CA ARG A 238 -13.33 11.90 2.30
C ARG A 238 -12.80 10.79 1.40
N LEU A 239 -12.64 11.10 0.12
CA LEU A 239 -11.92 10.26 -0.85
C LEU A 239 -10.51 10.82 -1.08
N VAL A 240 -9.50 9.94 -1.06
CA VAL A 240 -8.11 10.26 -1.38
C VAL A 240 -7.64 9.34 -2.48
N LEU A 241 -7.21 9.89 -3.61
CA LEU A 241 -6.73 9.09 -4.76
C LEU A 241 -5.25 8.78 -4.59
N SER A 242 -4.85 7.54 -4.82
CA SER A 242 -3.47 7.06 -4.75
C SER A 242 -3.16 6.14 -5.94
N HIS A 243 -1.96 5.56 -5.99
CA HIS A 243 -1.49 4.66 -7.06
C HIS A 243 -1.57 5.32 -8.45
N LEU A 244 -1.00 6.53 -8.55
CA LEU A 244 -1.17 7.41 -9.72
C LEU A 244 -0.10 7.16 -10.77
N MET A 245 -0.52 7.06 -12.02
CA MET A 245 0.39 6.93 -13.17
C MET A 245 1.23 8.20 -13.39
N PRO A 246 2.50 8.06 -13.80
CA PRO A 246 3.27 9.20 -14.30
C PRO A 246 2.53 9.90 -15.45
N GLY A 247 2.38 11.22 -15.35
CA GLY A 247 1.68 12.02 -16.37
C GLY A 247 0.18 12.19 -16.14
N SER A 248 -0.41 11.54 -15.11
CA SER A 248 -1.78 11.87 -14.70
C SER A 248 -1.89 13.30 -14.20
N ASP A 249 -2.93 13.99 -14.62
CA ASP A 249 -3.24 15.36 -14.17
C ASP A 249 -4.13 15.30 -12.91
N PRO A 250 -3.67 15.82 -11.76
CA PRO A 250 -4.46 15.83 -10.53
C PRO A 250 -5.82 16.54 -10.68
N ALA A 251 -5.91 17.57 -11.50
CA ALA A 251 -7.16 18.30 -11.70
C ALA A 251 -8.16 17.45 -12.51
N GLU A 252 -7.70 16.74 -13.53
CA GLU A 252 -8.54 15.82 -14.31
C GLU A 252 -9.05 14.65 -13.47
N LEU A 253 -8.17 14.03 -12.65
CA LEU A 253 -8.55 12.93 -11.75
C LEU A 253 -9.58 13.36 -10.72
N LYS A 254 -9.37 14.53 -10.12
CA LYS A 254 -10.32 15.12 -9.16
C LYS A 254 -11.66 15.39 -9.82
N ALA A 255 -11.68 16.04 -10.98
CA ALA A 255 -12.90 16.34 -11.73
C ALA A 255 -13.65 15.04 -12.13
N ALA A 256 -12.95 13.97 -12.50
CA ALA A 256 -13.55 12.68 -12.79
C ALA A 256 -14.27 12.09 -11.58
N ALA A 257 -13.65 12.11 -10.41
CA ALA A 257 -14.27 11.65 -9.16
C ALA A 257 -15.49 12.49 -8.78
N GLU A 258 -15.41 13.83 -8.91
CA GLU A 258 -16.47 14.78 -8.55
C GLU A 258 -17.70 14.73 -9.48
N LYS A 259 -17.63 14.02 -10.62
CA LYS A 259 -18.82 13.80 -11.47
C LYS A 259 -19.95 13.09 -10.70
N TYR A 260 -19.59 12.17 -9.80
CA TYR A 260 -20.55 11.32 -9.06
C TYR A 260 -20.47 11.51 -7.55
N PHE A 261 -19.29 11.63 -6.98
CA PHE A 261 -19.10 11.79 -5.54
C PHE A 261 -19.15 13.27 -5.14
N ARG A 262 -19.99 13.61 -4.13
CA ARG A 262 -20.21 14.99 -3.65
C ARG A 262 -19.42 15.34 -2.39
N GLY A 263 -18.71 14.37 -1.81
CA GLY A 263 -17.82 14.60 -0.65
C GLY A 263 -16.48 15.20 -1.08
N PRO A 264 -15.64 15.54 -0.10
CA PRO A 264 -14.29 16.03 -0.35
C PRO A 264 -13.42 15.02 -1.11
N VAL A 265 -12.79 15.45 -2.20
CA VAL A 265 -11.83 14.66 -2.98
C VAL A 265 -10.45 15.30 -2.90
N SER A 266 -9.45 14.52 -2.54
CA SER A 266 -8.03 14.88 -2.58
C SER A 266 -7.29 13.94 -3.54
N VAL A 267 -6.43 14.49 -4.38
CA VAL A 267 -5.46 13.68 -5.12
C VAL A 267 -4.22 13.55 -4.25
N GLY A 268 -3.83 12.32 -3.93
CA GLY A 268 -2.73 12.04 -3.02
C GLY A 268 -1.40 12.60 -3.55
N GLU A 269 -0.62 13.10 -2.64
CA GLU A 269 0.78 13.45 -2.82
C GLU A 269 1.59 12.74 -1.75
N ASP A 270 2.86 12.48 -2.03
CA ASP A 270 3.73 11.87 -1.04
C ASP A 270 3.83 12.75 0.21
N LEU A 271 3.73 12.14 1.38
CA LEU A 271 3.67 12.76 2.70
C LEU A 271 2.38 13.56 3.00
N LEU A 272 1.37 13.50 2.15
CA LEU A 272 0.06 14.06 2.48
C LEU A 272 -0.52 13.37 3.73
N GLU A 273 -0.86 14.14 4.74
CA GLU A 273 -1.59 13.69 5.94
C GLU A 273 -3.08 14.01 5.81
N VAL A 274 -3.93 13.02 6.13
CA VAL A 274 -5.40 13.11 6.05
C VAL A 274 -6.09 12.53 7.28
#